data_6e792a06116256348dd00f5ec7fa913d
#
_entry.id   6e792a06116256348dd00f5ec7fa913d
#
_cell.length_a   1.000
_cell.length_b   1.000
_cell.length_c   1.000
_cell.angle_alpha   90.00
_cell.angle_beta   90.00
_cell.angle_gamma   90.00
#
_symmetry.space_group_name_H-M   'P 1'
#
loop_
_entity.id
_entity.type
_entity.pdbx_description
1 polymer ?
#
loop_
_entity_poly.entity_id
_entity_poly.type
_entity_poly.pdbx_seq_one_letter_code
_entity_poly.pdbx_strand_id
1 'polypeptide(L)'
;MSLYLDYNASAPILKDSADAIIDCLKTVGNPSSVHRSGRKARSIIENSRKKIASMMGANAQNIIFTSGATEANCLALNVSRKMTAIVSSIEHPSVLSQRNDAILIPVNKSGVVSLEELEKILYNSQSKKMF
;
A
#
# COMPACT_ATOMS: atom_id res chain seq x y z
N MET A 1 -8.93 17.32 28.67
CA MET A 1 -8.54 16.21 27.78
C MET A 1 -9.00 16.57 26.38
N SER A 2 -8.12 16.66 25.40
CA SER A 2 -8.52 16.87 24.00
C SER A 2 -8.99 15.53 23.41
N LEU A 3 -10.12 15.53 22.71
CA LEU A 3 -10.64 14.37 21.99
C LEU A 3 -9.91 14.30 20.62
N TYR A 4 -9.23 13.19 20.32
CA TYR A 4 -8.60 12.94 19.04
C TYR A 4 -9.52 12.06 18.18
N LEU A 5 -9.93 12.56 17.01
CA LEU A 5 -10.91 11.92 16.11
C LEU A 5 -10.36 11.62 14.72
N ASP A 6 -9.08 11.88 14.47
CA ASP A 6 -8.47 11.74 13.14
C ASP A 6 -7.68 10.40 12.99
N TYR A 7 -8.33 9.29 13.29
CA TYR A 7 -7.72 7.95 13.19
C TYR A 7 -7.43 7.52 11.74
N ASN A 8 -8.04 8.17 10.75
CA ASN A 8 -7.73 7.94 9.34
C ASN A 8 -6.35 8.48 8.96
N ALA A 9 -5.91 9.57 9.57
CA ALA A 9 -4.57 10.11 9.36
C ALA A 9 -3.52 9.36 10.20
N SER A 10 -3.80 9.11 11.48
CA SER A 10 -2.91 8.40 12.38
C SER A 10 -3.67 7.83 13.57
N ALA A 11 -3.31 6.65 14.02
CA ALA A 11 -3.87 6.03 15.21
C ALA A 11 -2.82 5.90 16.32
N PRO A 12 -3.21 5.95 17.61
CA PRO A 12 -2.30 5.65 18.71
C PRO A 12 -1.67 4.27 18.54
N ILE A 13 -0.37 4.18 18.82
CA ILE A 13 0.34 2.91 18.74
C ILE A 13 -0.17 1.96 19.86
N LEU A 14 -0.37 0.70 19.51
CA LEU A 14 -0.67 -0.34 20.48
C LEU A 14 0.56 -0.64 21.33
N LYS A 15 0.35 -0.95 22.61
CA LYS A 15 1.46 -1.24 23.55
C LYS A 15 2.37 -2.35 23.02
N ASP A 16 1.80 -3.46 22.56
CA ASP A 16 2.57 -4.61 22.06
C ASP A 16 3.40 -4.24 20.81
N SER A 17 2.88 -3.34 19.95
CA SER A 17 3.62 -2.83 18.79
C SER A 17 4.79 -1.94 19.23
N ALA A 18 4.59 -1.08 20.23
CA ALA A 18 5.65 -0.24 20.77
C ALA A 18 6.76 -1.09 21.39
N ASP A 19 6.40 -2.09 22.20
CA ASP A 19 7.35 -3.02 22.84
C ASP A 19 8.15 -3.79 21.77
N ALA A 20 7.50 -4.28 20.71
CA ALA A 20 8.17 -4.97 19.60
C ALA A 20 9.15 -4.06 18.85
N ILE A 21 8.82 -2.78 18.64
CA ILE A 21 9.74 -1.81 18.03
C ILE A 21 10.97 -1.61 18.92
N ILE A 22 10.76 -1.41 20.25
CA ILE A 22 11.86 -1.25 21.22
C ILE A 22 12.80 -2.46 21.18
N ASP A 23 12.26 -3.67 21.10
CA ASP A 23 13.08 -4.89 21.03
C ASP A 23 13.83 -5.00 19.70
N CYS A 24 13.23 -4.59 18.60
CA CYS A 24 13.91 -4.53 17.30
C CYS A 24 15.08 -3.53 17.31
N LEU A 25 14.93 -2.37 17.93
CA LEU A 25 15.98 -1.34 18.04
C LEU A 25 17.23 -1.83 18.80
N LYS A 26 17.09 -2.80 19.70
CA LYS A 26 18.22 -3.45 20.40
C LYS A 26 19.00 -4.42 19.49
N THR A 27 18.48 -4.76 18.31
CA THR A 27 19.11 -5.73 17.42
C THR A 27 20.06 -5.02 16.47
N VAL A 28 21.36 -5.23 16.67
CA VAL A 28 22.39 -4.71 15.76
C VAL A 28 22.62 -5.71 14.62
N GLY A 29 22.44 -5.25 13.39
CA GLY A 29 22.73 -6.09 12.20
C GLY A 29 22.11 -5.54 10.94
N ASN A 30 22.84 -5.67 9.83
CA ASN A 30 22.30 -5.42 8.50
C ASN A 30 21.65 -6.71 7.98
N PRO A 31 20.35 -6.71 7.60
CA PRO A 31 19.65 -7.90 7.11
C PRO A 31 20.29 -8.55 5.86
N SER A 32 21.07 -7.78 5.10
CA SER A 32 21.78 -8.28 3.91
C SER A 32 23.10 -8.98 4.25
N SER A 33 23.60 -8.86 5.48
CA SER A 33 24.86 -9.46 5.90
C SER A 33 24.72 -10.96 6.20
N VAL A 34 25.73 -11.74 5.83
CA VAL A 34 25.73 -13.21 5.97
C VAL A 34 26.11 -13.71 7.36
N HIS A 35 26.65 -12.85 8.22
CA HIS A 35 27.05 -13.20 9.57
C HIS A 35 25.85 -13.32 10.54
N ARG A 36 26.10 -13.83 11.75
CA ARG A 36 25.06 -14.15 12.75
C ARG A 36 24.08 -12.98 13.01
N SER A 37 24.61 -11.75 13.21
CA SER A 37 23.77 -10.58 13.52
C SER A 37 22.89 -10.19 12.32
N GLY A 38 23.43 -10.25 11.10
CA GLY A 38 22.66 -10.00 9.87
C GLY A 38 21.54 -11.01 9.67
N ARG A 39 21.84 -12.32 9.87
CA ARG A 39 20.81 -13.36 9.81
C ARG A 39 19.71 -13.18 10.85
N LYS A 40 20.07 -12.73 12.08
CA LYS A 40 19.08 -12.40 13.12
C LYS A 40 18.17 -11.26 12.66
N ALA A 41 18.72 -10.15 12.16
CA ALA A 41 17.93 -9.03 11.64
C ALA A 41 17.01 -9.46 10.47
N ARG A 42 17.55 -10.24 9.53
CA ARG A 42 16.78 -10.80 8.41
C ARG A 42 15.63 -11.70 8.88
N SER A 43 15.86 -12.54 9.90
CA SER A 43 14.81 -13.43 10.41
C SER A 43 13.61 -12.66 10.99
N ILE A 44 13.82 -11.49 11.59
CA ILE A 44 12.73 -10.64 12.08
C ILE A 44 11.86 -10.19 10.92
N ILE A 45 12.48 -9.67 9.85
CA ILE A 45 11.76 -9.22 8.65
C ILE A 45 10.99 -10.37 8.00
N GLU A 46 11.64 -11.51 7.78
CA GLU A 46 10.99 -12.64 7.10
C GLU A 46 9.88 -13.28 7.94
N ASN A 47 10.02 -13.30 9.26
CA ASN A 47 8.95 -13.78 10.14
C ASN A 47 7.75 -12.82 10.12
N SER A 48 7.98 -11.50 10.10
CA SER A 48 6.92 -10.51 9.95
C SER A 48 6.20 -10.65 8.61
N ARG A 49 6.97 -10.83 7.52
CA ARG A 49 6.43 -11.08 6.17
C ARG A 49 5.51 -12.30 6.14
N LYS A 50 5.95 -13.42 6.72
CA LYS A 50 5.14 -14.65 6.81
C LYS A 50 3.86 -14.45 7.61
N LYS A 51 3.92 -13.72 8.73
CA LYS A 51 2.73 -13.43 9.55
C LYS A 51 1.70 -12.60 8.77
N ILE A 52 2.15 -11.52 8.10
CA ILE A 52 1.27 -10.69 7.27
C ILE A 52 0.68 -11.51 6.13
N ALA A 53 1.49 -12.28 5.41
CA ALA A 53 1.02 -13.14 4.34
C ALA A 53 -0.06 -14.12 4.82
N SER A 54 0.15 -14.77 5.97
CA SER A 54 -0.83 -15.68 6.58
C SER A 54 -2.15 -14.97 6.92
N MET A 55 -2.09 -13.76 7.48
CA MET A 55 -3.29 -12.96 7.80
C MET A 55 -4.07 -12.56 6.54
N MET A 56 -3.36 -12.30 5.43
CA MET A 56 -3.95 -11.89 4.15
C MET A 56 -4.34 -13.06 3.23
N GLY A 57 -4.10 -14.31 3.64
CA GLY A 57 -4.28 -15.48 2.77
C GLY A 57 -3.38 -15.48 1.54
N ALA A 58 -2.20 -14.85 1.61
CA ALA A 58 -1.26 -14.67 0.51
C ALA A 58 0.04 -15.45 0.71
N ASN A 59 0.85 -15.59 -0.35
CA ASN A 59 2.21 -16.10 -0.24
C ASN A 59 3.16 -15.01 0.28
N ALA A 60 4.10 -15.38 1.16
CA ALA A 60 5.07 -14.44 1.72
C ALA A 60 5.91 -13.73 0.63
N GLN A 61 6.16 -14.39 -0.50
CA GLN A 61 6.87 -13.80 -1.65
C GLN A 61 6.13 -12.64 -2.31
N ASN A 62 4.81 -12.55 -2.12
CA ASN A 62 3.96 -11.49 -2.68
C ASN A 62 3.83 -10.29 -1.74
N ILE A 63 4.44 -10.33 -0.55
CA ILE A 63 4.43 -9.22 0.40
C ILE A 63 5.68 -8.36 0.18
N ILE A 64 5.49 -7.09 -0.09
CA ILE A 64 6.56 -6.11 -0.24
C ILE A 64 6.41 -5.06 0.87
N PHE A 65 7.46 -4.86 1.66
CA PHE A 65 7.50 -3.77 2.64
C PHE A 65 7.91 -2.47 1.95
N THR A 66 7.19 -1.41 2.24
CA THR A 66 7.44 -0.04 1.73
C THR A 66 7.51 0.94 2.90
N SER A 67 7.99 2.15 2.66
CA SER A 67 8.03 3.21 3.65
C SER A 67 6.64 3.73 4.05
N GLY A 68 5.63 3.47 3.21
CA GLY A 68 4.24 3.87 3.45
C GLY A 68 3.37 3.70 2.21
N ALA A 69 2.10 4.08 2.33
CA ALA A 69 1.10 3.94 1.27
C ALA A 69 1.48 4.71 -0.02
N THR A 70 2.15 5.85 0.10
CA THR A 70 2.59 6.64 -1.08
C THR A 70 3.57 5.86 -1.94
N GLU A 71 4.56 5.20 -1.34
CA GLU A 71 5.50 4.36 -2.06
C GLU A 71 4.80 3.12 -2.64
N ALA A 72 3.92 2.49 -1.88
CA ALA A 72 3.16 1.33 -2.34
C ALA A 72 2.30 1.68 -3.57
N ASN A 73 1.58 2.80 -3.55
CA ASN A 73 0.79 3.29 -4.67
C ASN A 73 1.67 3.64 -5.87
N CYS A 74 2.83 4.27 -5.64
CA CYS A 74 3.81 4.55 -6.68
C CYS A 74 4.29 3.27 -7.37
N LEU A 75 4.66 2.26 -6.61
CA LEU A 75 5.10 0.97 -7.15
C LEU A 75 3.97 0.30 -7.95
N ALA A 76 2.78 0.17 -7.39
CA ALA A 76 1.65 -0.48 -8.03
C ALA A 76 1.27 0.19 -9.36
N LEU A 77 1.15 1.51 -9.38
CA LEU A 77 0.73 2.27 -10.54
C LEU A 77 1.82 2.38 -11.62
N ASN A 78 3.10 2.35 -11.24
CA ASN A 78 4.21 2.43 -12.20
C ASN A 78 4.54 1.09 -12.87
N VAL A 79 4.33 -0.04 -12.21
CA VAL A 79 4.51 -1.38 -12.82
C VAL A 79 3.59 -1.55 -14.04
N SER A 80 2.44 -0.92 -14.01
CA SER A 80 1.40 -1.02 -15.05
C SER A 80 1.39 0.15 -16.03
N ARG A 81 2.51 0.87 -16.23
CA ARG A 81 2.57 2.03 -17.14
C ARG A 81 2.09 1.77 -18.58
N LYS A 82 2.14 0.53 -19.04
CA LYS A 82 1.63 0.13 -20.36
C LYS A 82 0.11 -0.07 -20.37
N MET A 83 -0.54 0.01 -19.23
CA MET A 83 -1.97 -0.16 -19.06
C MET A 83 -2.61 1.19 -18.77
N THR A 84 -3.85 1.38 -19.20
CA THR A 84 -4.62 2.57 -18.85
C THR A 84 -4.99 2.50 -17.36
N ALA A 85 -4.61 3.52 -16.59
CA ALA A 85 -5.05 3.64 -15.21
C ALA A 85 -6.43 4.30 -15.16
N ILE A 86 -7.34 3.71 -14.41
CA ILE A 86 -8.67 4.25 -14.15
C ILE A 86 -8.79 4.40 -12.63
N VAL A 87 -9.03 5.61 -12.14
CA VAL A 87 -9.04 5.91 -10.71
C VAL A 87 -10.25 6.77 -10.34
N SER A 88 -10.70 6.67 -9.10
CA SER A 88 -11.75 7.54 -8.60
C SER A 88 -11.26 8.99 -8.51
N SER A 89 -12.14 9.97 -8.79
CA SER A 89 -11.81 11.40 -8.70
C SER A 89 -11.57 11.89 -7.26
N ILE A 90 -11.89 11.09 -6.26
CA ILE A 90 -11.71 11.41 -4.82
C ILE A 90 -10.58 10.64 -4.17
N GLU A 91 -9.72 10.01 -4.96
CA GLU A 91 -8.56 9.30 -4.43
C GLU A 91 -7.59 10.22 -3.69
N HIS A 92 -6.83 9.64 -2.77
CA HIS A 92 -5.77 10.35 -2.09
C HIS A 92 -4.71 10.87 -3.09
N PRO A 93 -4.07 12.03 -2.83
CA PRO A 93 -3.02 12.58 -3.69
C PRO A 93 -1.91 11.59 -4.05
N SER A 94 -1.60 10.63 -3.17
CA SER A 94 -0.62 9.56 -3.45
C SER A 94 -1.02 8.62 -4.59
N VAL A 95 -2.27 8.64 -5.02
CA VAL A 95 -2.78 7.92 -6.21
C VAL A 95 -2.86 8.89 -7.39
N LEU A 96 -3.55 10.02 -7.21
CA LEU A 96 -3.82 10.98 -8.29
C LEU A 96 -2.56 11.57 -8.91
N SER A 97 -1.50 11.80 -8.11
CA SER A 97 -0.25 12.39 -8.59
C SER A 97 0.72 11.41 -9.25
N GLN A 98 0.43 10.10 -9.25
CA GLN A 98 1.33 9.09 -9.84
C GLN A 98 1.18 8.96 -11.36
N ARG A 99 0.00 9.23 -11.90
CA ARG A 99 -0.35 9.01 -13.30
C ARG A 99 -1.17 10.18 -13.83
N ASN A 100 -0.51 11.13 -14.49
CA ASN A 100 -1.18 12.27 -15.15
C ASN A 100 -2.04 11.84 -16.34
N ASP A 101 -1.86 10.62 -16.84
CA ASP A 101 -2.62 9.99 -17.91
C ASP A 101 -3.78 9.12 -17.41
N ALA A 102 -4.04 9.07 -16.10
CA ALA A 102 -5.14 8.31 -15.54
C ALA A 102 -6.50 8.92 -15.93
N ILE A 103 -7.45 8.05 -16.23
CA ILE A 103 -8.83 8.43 -16.46
C ILE A 103 -9.52 8.53 -15.10
N LEU A 104 -10.10 9.69 -14.81
CA LEU A 104 -10.81 9.93 -13.56
C LEU A 104 -12.28 9.53 -13.70
N ILE A 105 -12.76 8.66 -12.81
CA ILE A 105 -14.17 8.31 -12.70
C ILE A 105 -14.82 9.30 -11.73
N PRO A 106 -15.89 10.01 -12.14
CA PRO A 106 -16.62 10.90 -11.25
C PRO A 106 -17.34 10.14 -10.15
N VAL A 107 -17.57 10.82 -9.03
CA VAL A 107 -18.39 10.33 -7.93
C VAL A 107 -19.65 11.16 -7.79
N ASN A 108 -20.71 10.58 -7.24
CA ASN A 108 -21.94 11.29 -6.90
C ASN A 108 -21.76 12.14 -5.63
N LYS A 109 -22.80 12.87 -5.21
CA LYS A 109 -22.79 13.71 -4.01
C LYS A 109 -22.51 12.94 -2.69
N SER A 110 -22.69 11.63 -2.69
CA SER A 110 -22.41 10.75 -1.55
C SER A 110 -21.00 10.12 -1.61
N GLY A 111 -20.16 10.52 -2.57
CA GLY A 111 -18.80 9.97 -2.72
C GLY A 111 -18.76 8.57 -3.37
N VAL A 112 -19.86 8.08 -3.94
CA VAL A 112 -19.92 6.78 -4.60
C VAL A 112 -19.54 6.92 -6.07
N VAL A 113 -18.66 6.06 -6.55
CA VAL A 113 -18.19 6.00 -7.95
C VAL A 113 -19.36 5.76 -8.90
N SER A 114 -19.39 6.48 -10.01
CA SER A 114 -20.37 6.29 -11.07
C SER A 114 -20.07 5.04 -11.88
N LEU A 115 -20.87 3.98 -11.68
CA LEU A 115 -20.75 2.75 -12.45
C LEU A 115 -21.09 2.96 -13.92
N GLU A 116 -22.03 3.84 -14.23
CA GLU A 116 -22.37 4.18 -15.62
C GLU A 116 -21.20 4.78 -16.38
N GLU A 117 -20.46 5.71 -15.76
CA GLU A 117 -19.25 6.28 -16.37
C GLU A 117 -18.12 5.26 -16.47
N LEU A 118 -17.98 4.39 -15.48
CA LEU A 118 -17.01 3.29 -15.54
C LEU A 118 -17.31 2.37 -16.72
N GLU A 119 -18.57 1.96 -16.92
CA GLU A 119 -18.98 1.11 -18.04
C GLU A 119 -18.71 1.78 -19.40
N LYS A 120 -18.97 3.07 -19.55
CA LYS A 120 -18.64 3.83 -20.77
C LYS A 120 -17.13 3.83 -21.04
N ILE A 121 -16.31 4.07 -19.99
CA ILE A 121 -14.85 4.05 -20.11
C ILE A 121 -14.36 2.67 -20.54
N LEU A 122 -14.86 1.61 -19.90
CA LEU A 122 -14.49 0.22 -20.21
C LEU A 122 -14.88 -0.16 -21.64
N TYR A 123 -16.09 0.19 -22.09
CA TYR A 123 -16.57 -0.07 -23.44
C TYR A 123 -15.70 0.60 -24.50
N ASN A 124 -15.35 1.87 -24.29
CA ASN A 124 -14.54 2.65 -25.21
C ASN A 124 -13.05 2.25 -25.20
N SER A 125 -12.61 1.49 -24.21
CA SER A 125 -11.22 1.11 -24.01
C SER A 125 -10.92 -0.36 -24.37
N GLN A 126 -11.84 -1.07 -25.04
CA GLN A 126 -11.72 -2.51 -25.35
C GLN A 126 -10.44 -2.92 -26.10
N SER A 127 -9.73 -1.98 -26.71
CA SER A 127 -8.46 -2.23 -27.41
C SER A 127 -7.20 -1.97 -26.56
N LYS A 128 -7.35 -1.45 -25.34
CA LYS A 128 -6.22 -1.09 -24.47
C LYS A 128 -6.22 -1.96 -23.21
N LYS A 129 -5.03 -2.43 -22.80
CA LYS A 129 -4.88 -3.08 -21.48
C LYS A 129 -5.16 -2.06 -20.38
N MET A 130 -6.07 -2.38 -19.45
CA MET A 130 -6.47 -1.53 -18.31
C MET A 130 -5.94 -2.09 -16.99
N PHE A 131 -5.75 -1.16 -16.05
CA PHE A 131 -5.33 -1.45 -14.69
C PHE A 131 -6.19 -0.65 -13.70
#